data_c3626c1250448053c5faff79b98801ec
#
_entry.id   c3626c1250448053c5faff79b98801ec
#
_cell.length_a   1.000
_cell.length_b   1.000
_cell.length_c   1.000
_cell.angle_alpha   90.00
_cell.angle_beta   90.00
_cell.angle_gamma   90.00
#
_symmetry.space_group_name_H-M   'P 1'
#
loop_
_entity.id
_entity.type
_entity.pdbx_description
1 polymer ?
#
loop_
_entity_poly.entity_id
_entity_poly.type
_entity_poly.pdbx_seq_one_letter_code
_entity_poly.pdbx_strand_id
1 'polypeptide(L)'
;MPVTALVSAKSCGVTTSALALTLASKRPSLLAECDPAGGTLRAGFLQGEVGAGYGLYHLAAAERTGPDALAQAFASHLWPMDDAGHRKLLPGLTDPGQAAALGRTWPALSEVMHVLAEEAGYDVFVDAGRLALESGRLHTTLTPAPLLHKADLVLLVVRGTEQSLTLARHVIDPLRAELAERGSGPDALGLLLIEDGPYRAHQVTEALKVPVLAGLPYDPATAGYFTAGGPPPRGYGRSALLRHARTATEQFEAAASRRAIQQQYPPRTANPQLAGVLQRLSERGGARG
;
A
#
# COMPACT_ATOMS: atom_id res chain seq x y z
N MET A 1 0.69 12.25 -7.12
CA MET A 1 -0.22 11.28 -6.47
C MET A 1 0.61 10.35 -5.61
N PRO A 2 0.08 9.79 -4.52
CA PRO A 2 0.87 8.90 -3.69
C PRO A 2 1.06 7.52 -4.33
N VAL A 3 2.23 6.95 -4.12
CA VAL A 3 2.48 5.52 -4.28
C VAL A 3 2.17 4.85 -2.94
N THR A 4 1.15 4.01 -2.91
CA THR A 4 0.64 3.36 -1.70
C THR A 4 0.93 1.87 -1.74
N ALA A 5 1.78 1.37 -0.83
CA ALA A 5 2.08 -0.04 -0.72
C ALA A 5 1.19 -0.72 0.35
N LEU A 6 0.64 -1.87 0.01
CA LEU A 6 -0.18 -2.68 0.90
C LEU A 6 0.57 -3.97 1.28
N VAL A 7 0.59 -4.27 2.55
CA VAL A 7 1.22 -5.49 3.11
C VAL A 7 0.36 -6.09 4.20
N SER A 8 0.61 -7.34 4.58
CA SER A 8 -0.02 -7.96 5.76
C SER A 8 0.96 -8.86 6.53
N ALA A 9 0.69 -9.07 7.80
CA ALA A 9 1.40 -10.07 8.60
C ALA A 9 1.06 -11.51 8.16
N LYS A 10 -0.18 -11.73 7.73
CA LYS A 10 -0.68 -13.02 7.19
C LYS A 10 -1.95 -12.73 6.38
N SER A 11 -2.15 -13.44 5.30
CA SER A 11 -3.29 -13.38 4.35
C SER A 11 -4.57 -12.66 4.87
N CYS A 12 -4.53 -11.33 4.91
CA CYS A 12 -5.62 -10.48 5.41
C CYS A 12 -6.42 -9.82 4.27
N GLY A 13 -6.17 -10.16 3.02
CA GLY A 13 -6.86 -9.61 1.85
C GLY A 13 -6.13 -8.42 1.21
N VAL A 14 -4.80 -8.42 1.18
CA VAL A 14 -3.97 -7.39 0.53
C VAL A 14 -4.36 -7.22 -0.92
N THR A 15 -4.29 -8.29 -1.72
CA THR A 15 -4.62 -8.29 -3.16
C THR A 15 -6.05 -7.83 -3.41
N THR A 16 -7.02 -8.34 -2.63
CA THR A 16 -8.43 -7.93 -2.73
C THR A 16 -8.61 -6.44 -2.45
N SER A 17 -7.92 -5.92 -1.42
CA SER A 17 -7.97 -4.50 -1.05
C SER A 17 -7.31 -3.63 -2.12
N ALA A 18 -6.13 -4.01 -2.60
CA ALA A 18 -5.40 -3.29 -3.64
C ALA A 18 -6.22 -3.23 -4.94
N LEU A 19 -6.84 -4.35 -5.35
CA LEU A 19 -7.73 -4.38 -6.50
C LEU A 19 -8.97 -3.50 -6.29
N ALA A 20 -9.60 -3.55 -5.11
CA ALA A 20 -10.76 -2.71 -4.80
C ALA A 20 -10.42 -1.21 -4.89
N LEU A 21 -9.27 -0.79 -4.34
CA LEU A 21 -8.79 0.58 -4.39
C LEU A 21 -8.54 1.04 -5.82
N THR A 22 -7.86 0.20 -6.61
CA THR A 22 -7.56 0.48 -8.03
C THR A 22 -8.85 0.64 -8.84
N LEU A 23 -9.79 -0.30 -8.71
CA LEU A 23 -11.06 -0.26 -9.45
C LEU A 23 -11.98 0.89 -9.01
N ALA A 24 -11.87 1.32 -7.75
CA ALA A 24 -12.70 2.39 -7.19
C ALA A 24 -12.10 3.79 -7.38
N SER A 25 -10.82 3.92 -7.76
CA SER A 25 -10.18 5.22 -7.95
C SER A 25 -10.94 6.08 -8.97
N LYS A 26 -11.00 7.39 -8.68
CA LYS A 26 -11.58 8.41 -9.58
C LYS A 26 -10.62 8.84 -10.69
N ARG A 27 -9.35 8.59 -10.52
CA ARG A 27 -8.27 8.92 -11.46
C ARG A 27 -7.78 7.66 -12.19
N PRO A 28 -6.95 7.84 -13.22
CA PRO A 28 -6.17 6.72 -13.75
C PRO A 28 -5.44 6.02 -12.61
N SER A 29 -5.41 4.70 -12.62
CA SER A 29 -4.86 3.93 -11.52
C SER A 29 -4.08 2.72 -12.00
N LEU A 30 -3.06 2.36 -11.24
CA LEU A 30 -2.22 1.20 -11.44
C LEU A 30 -2.28 0.29 -10.21
N LEU A 31 -2.54 -0.98 -10.42
CA LEU A 31 -2.23 -2.04 -9.49
C LEU A 31 -0.93 -2.73 -9.90
N ALA A 32 0.11 -2.66 -9.08
CA ALA A 32 1.33 -3.41 -9.26
C ALA A 32 1.31 -4.64 -8.33
N GLU A 33 1.13 -5.84 -8.89
CA GLU A 33 1.10 -7.09 -8.14
C GLU A 33 2.54 -7.57 -7.91
N CYS A 34 3.13 -7.11 -6.79
CA CYS A 34 4.55 -7.29 -6.44
C CYS A 34 4.76 -8.32 -5.31
N ASP A 35 3.75 -9.16 -4.99
CA ASP A 35 3.89 -10.24 -4.00
C ASP A 35 4.91 -11.28 -4.49
N PRO A 36 6.04 -11.49 -3.76
CA PRO A 36 7.01 -12.52 -4.13
C PRO A 36 6.48 -13.95 -4.07
N ALA A 37 5.38 -14.17 -3.35
CA ALA A 37 4.72 -15.48 -3.30
C ALA A 37 3.99 -15.84 -4.61
N GLY A 38 3.93 -14.91 -5.56
CA GLY A 38 3.27 -15.07 -6.85
C GLY A 38 1.93 -14.38 -6.95
N GLY A 39 1.59 -13.98 -8.16
CA GLY A 39 0.36 -13.26 -8.48
C GLY A 39 -0.86 -14.19 -8.53
N THR A 40 -1.94 -13.76 -7.89
CA THR A 40 -3.21 -14.51 -7.87
C THR A 40 -4.25 -13.95 -8.85
N LEU A 41 -4.07 -12.72 -9.30
CA LEU A 41 -5.04 -12.04 -10.17
C LEU A 41 -5.19 -12.70 -11.54
N ARG A 42 -4.11 -13.30 -12.07
CA ARG A 42 -4.15 -14.01 -13.35
C ARG A 42 -5.17 -15.16 -13.36
N ALA A 43 -5.10 -16.01 -12.34
CA ALA A 43 -5.96 -17.18 -12.23
C ALA A 43 -7.37 -16.82 -11.71
N GLY A 44 -7.46 -15.81 -10.86
CA GLY A 44 -8.69 -15.33 -10.24
C GLY A 44 -9.43 -14.33 -11.10
N PHE A 45 -9.28 -13.07 -10.79
CA PHE A 45 -10.02 -11.96 -11.44
C PHE A 45 -9.95 -11.97 -12.98
N LEU A 46 -8.76 -12.26 -13.54
CA LEU A 46 -8.53 -12.30 -14.99
C LEU A 46 -8.79 -13.68 -15.64
N GLN A 47 -9.20 -14.68 -14.88
CA GLN A 47 -9.62 -16.00 -15.36
C GLN A 47 -8.66 -16.64 -16.39
N GLY A 48 -7.36 -16.38 -16.28
CA GLY A 48 -6.35 -16.91 -17.19
C GLY A 48 -6.19 -16.17 -18.52
N GLU A 49 -6.88 -15.05 -18.73
CA GLU A 49 -6.74 -14.24 -19.96
C GLU A 49 -5.31 -13.70 -20.16
N VAL A 50 -4.57 -13.47 -19.07
CA VAL A 50 -3.21 -12.95 -19.11
C VAL A 50 -2.19 -14.08 -19.03
N GLY A 51 -1.57 -14.39 -20.17
CA GLY A 51 -0.53 -15.42 -20.26
C GLY A 51 0.79 -15.04 -19.57
N ALA A 52 1.69 -16.02 -19.44
CA ALA A 52 3.00 -15.86 -18.79
C ALA A 52 3.94 -14.88 -19.54
N GLY A 53 3.64 -14.53 -20.78
CA GLY A 53 4.40 -13.53 -21.57
C GLY A 53 4.26 -12.08 -21.08
N TYR A 54 3.35 -11.82 -20.13
CA TYR A 54 3.16 -10.52 -19.52
C TYR A 54 3.61 -10.50 -18.05
N GLY A 55 4.00 -9.35 -17.56
CA GLY A 55 4.09 -9.05 -16.14
C GLY A 55 5.50 -8.86 -15.58
N LEU A 56 5.54 -8.82 -14.28
CA LEU A 56 6.65 -8.37 -13.45
C LEU A 56 8.00 -9.05 -13.74
N TYR A 57 8.01 -10.35 -14.00
CA TYR A 57 9.25 -11.10 -14.22
C TYR A 57 10.07 -10.57 -15.41
N HIS A 58 9.40 -10.11 -16.47
CA HIS A 58 10.06 -9.61 -17.68
C HIS A 58 10.82 -8.30 -17.44
N LEU A 59 10.44 -7.53 -16.42
CA LEU A 59 11.13 -6.30 -16.04
C LEU A 59 12.56 -6.56 -15.55
N ALA A 60 12.84 -7.74 -14.98
CA ALA A 60 14.18 -8.09 -14.52
C ALA A 60 15.22 -8.19 -15.66
N ALA A 61 14.79 -8.58 -16.85
CA ALA A 61 15.67 -8.59 -18.03
C ALA A 61 15.90 -7.18 -18.58
N ALA A 62 14.84 -6.37 -18.62
CA ALA A 62 14.90 -5.00 -19.11
C ALA A 62 15.73 -4.11 -18.18
N GLU A 63 15.63 -4.27 -16.86
CA GLU A 63 16.44 -3.52 -15.89
C GLU A 63 17.94 -3.66 -16.14
N ARG A 64 18.41 -4.87 -16.49
CA ARG A 64 19.82 -5.12 -16.82
C ARG A 64 20.29 -4.39 -18.08
N THR A 65 19.37 -4.05 -18.97
CA THR A 65 19.68 -3.32 -20.23
C THR A 65 19.78 -1.81 -19.98
N GLY A 66 19.00 -1.27 -19.04
CA GLY A 66 19.05 0.12 -18.64
C GLY A 66 17.66 0.72 -18.34
N PRO A 67 17.61 1.97 -17.84
CA PRO A 67 16.39 2.62 -17.40
C PRO A 67 15.35 2.81 -18.52
N ASP A 68 15.79 3.17 -19.73
CA ASP A 68 14.88 3.33 -20.87
C ASP A 68 14.22 2.00 -21.28
N ALA A 69 15.02 0.92 -21.27
CA ALA A 69 14.49 -0.42 -21.55
C ALA A 69 13.52 -0.87 -20.48
N LEU A 70 13.77 -0.55 -19.20
CA LEU A 70 12.85 -0.83 -18.10
C LEU A 70 11.54 -0.04 -18.28
N ALA A 71 11.61 1.26 -18.61
CA ALA A 71 10.41 2.07 -18.79
C ALA A 71 9.54 1.55 -19.97
N GLN A 72 10.16 1.17 -21.07
CA GLN A 72 9.48 0.56 -22.22
C GLN A 72 8.85 -0.80 -21.85
N ALA A 73 9.61 -1.66 -21.19
CA ALA A 73 9.11 -2.95 -20.72
C ALA A 73 7.95 -2.77 -19.73
N PHE A 74 8.07 -1.85 -18.78
CA PHE A 74 6.99 -1.52 -17.86
C PHE A 74 5.71 -1.16 -18.62
N ALA A 75 5.79 -0.21 -19.55
CA ALA A 75 4.63 0.21 -20.33
C ALA A 75 4.02 -0.95 -21.16
N SER A 76 4.84 -1.81 -21.75
CA SER A 76 4.39 -2.93 -22.58
C SER A 76 3.81 -4.11 -21.80
N HIS A 77 4.13 -4.20 -20.49
CA HIS A 77 3.64 -5.26 -19.61
C HIS A 77 2.45 -4.83 -18.73
N LEU A 78 1.94 -3.60 -18.91
CA LEU A 78 0.71 -3.16 -18.27
C LEU A 78 -0.51 -3.73 -18.99
N TRP A 79 -1.37 -4.42 -18.23
CA TRP A 79 -2.64 -4.97 -18.72
C TRP A 79 -3.78 -4.01 -18.42
N PRO A 80 -4.61 -3.61 -19.42
CA PRO A 80 -5.79 -2.81 -19.16
C PRO A 80 -6.87 -3.63 -18.45
N MET A 81 -7.45 -3.07 -17.39
CA MET A 81 -8.54 -3.70 -16.63
C MET A 81 -9.91 -3.10 -16.96
N ASP A 82 -9.95 -2.09 -17.82
CA ASP A 82 -11.17 -1.49 -18.33
C ASP A 82 -11.00 -1.07 -19.80
N ASP A 83 -12.11 -0.89 -20.51
CA ASP A 83 -12.13 -0.53 -21.92
C ASP A 83 -11.52 0.86 -22.18
N ALA A 84 -11.57 1.75 -21.21
CA ALA A 84 -11.00 3.09 -21.31
C ALA A 84 -9.48 3.12 -21.08
N GLY A 85 -8.87 2.00 -20.61
CA GLY A 85 -7.45 1.90 -20.28
C GLY A 85 -7.03 2.79 -19.11
N HIS A 86 -7.99 3.27 -18.33
CA HIS A 86 -7.72 4.11 -17.15
C HIS A 86 -7.23 3.28 -15.95
N ARG A 87 -7.61 2.02 -15.87
CA ARG A 87 -7.19 1.09 -14.83
C ARG A 87 -6.26 0.06 -15.42
N LYS A 88 -5.06 -0.02 -14.86
CA LYS A 88 -4.00 -0.89 -15.35
C LYS A 88 -3.52 -1.82 -14.26
N LEU A 89 -3.09 -3.00 -14.67
CA LEU A 89 -2.45 -4.00 -13.84
C LEU A 89 -1.03 -4.27 -14.37
N LEU A 90 -0.05 -4.25 -13.51
CA LEU A 90 1.21 -4.96 -13.72
C LEU A 90 1.05 -6.35 -13.12
N PRO A 91 0.84 -7.41 -13.94
CA PRO A 91 0.60 -8.73 -13.42
C PRO A 91 1.81 -9.30 -12.69
N GLY A 92 1.59 -9.96 -11.57
CA GLY A 92 2.63 -10.51 -10.70
C GLY A 92 3.38 -11.70 -11.28
N LEU A 93 4.17 -12.32 -10.43
CA LEU A 93 4.96 -13.53 -10.77
C LEU A 93 4.04 -14.72 -11.05
N THR A 94 4.44 -15.55 -12.01
CA THR A 94 3.77 -16.83 -12.28
C THR A 94 4.30 -17.96 -11.39
N ASP A 95 5.53 -17.78 -10.87
CA ASP A 95 6.22 -18.75 -10.03
C ASP A 95 7.00 -18.00 -8.93
N PRO A 96 6.83 -18.32 -7.64
CA PRO A 96 7.59 -17.72 -6.55
C PRO A 96 9.12 -17.83 -6.71
N GLY A 97 9.60 -18.87 -7.38
CA GLY A 97 11.04 -19.05 -7.70
C GLY A 97 11.63 -17.90 -8.53
N GLN A 98 10.79 -17.13 -9.23
CA GLN A 98 11.21 -15.95 -10.01
C GLN A 98 11.56 -14.74 -9.13
N ALA A 99 11.12 -14.73 -7.86
CA ALA A 99 11.27 -13.57 -6.97
C ALA A 99 12.74 -13.17 -6.76
N ALA A 100 13.65 -14.12 -6.69
CA ALA A 100 15.08 -13.84 -6.51
C ALA A 100 15.69 -13.00 -7.65
N ALA A 101 15.14 -13.07 -8.87
CA ALA A 101 15.59 -12.28 -10.01
C ALA A 101 15.26 -10.80 -9.91
N LEU A 102 14.30 -10.43 -9.06
CA LEU A 102 13.77 -9.07 -8.96
C LEU A 102 14.50 -8.18 -7.96
N GLY A 103 15.45 -8.71 -7.17
CA GLY A 103 16.12 -7.93 -6.11
C GLY A 103 16.67 -6.59 -6.59
N ARG A 104 17.29 -6.56 -7.78
CA ARG A 104 17.79 -5.33 -8.40
C ARG A 104 16.72 -4.50 -9.09
N THR A 105 15.64 -5.13 -9.50
CA THR A 105 14.54 -4.47 -10.23
C THR A 105 13.68 -3.61 -9.30
N TRP A 106 13.54 -3.98 -8.04
CA TRP A 106 12.65 -3.28 -7.11
C TRP A 106 12.94 -1.77 -6.96
N PRO A 107 14.20 -1.32 -6.75
CA PRO A 107 14.49 0.10 -6.67
C PRO A 107 14.12 0.87 -7.95
N ALA A 108 14.51 0.35 -9.11
CA ALA A 108 14.24 0.99 -10.38
C ALA A 108 12.74 0.99 -10.72
N LEU A 109 12.01 -0.08 -10.41
CA LEU A 109 10.55 -0.15 -10.56
C LEU A 109 9.86 0.88 -9.67
N SER A 110 10.35 1.09 -8.45
CA SER A 110 9.83 2.15 -7.57
C SER A 110 9.92 3.52 -8.21
N GLU A 111 11.06 3.87 -8.81
CA GLU A 111 11.23 5.16 -9.49
C GLU A 111 10.25 5.31 -10.68
N VAL A 112 10.08 4.27 -11.49
CA VAL A 112 9.11 4.28 -12.60
C VAL A 112 7.69 4.51 -12.10
N MET A 113 7.30 3.89 -10.98
CA MET A 113 5.98 4.08 -10.38
C MET A 113 5.78 5.49 -9.82
N HIS A 114 6.81 6.11 -9.24
CA HIS A 114 6.73 7.49 -8.77
C HIS A 114 6.60 8.46 -9.95
N VAL A 115 7.38 8.30 -11.01
CA VAL A 115 7.23 9.10 -12.24
C VAL A 115 5.81 8.98 -12.80
N LEU A 116 5.24 7.77 -12.86
CA LEU A 116 3.86 7.57 -13.29
C LEU A 116 2.84 8.30 -12.40
N ALA A 117 3.06 8.25 -11.08
CA ALA A 117 2.19 8.92 -10.11
C ALA A 117 2.29 10.45 -10.18
N GLU A 118 3.49 10.99 -10.30
CA GLU A 118 3.75 12.44 -10.26
C GLU A 118 3.45 13.12 -11.60
N GLU A 119 3.95 12.56 -12.72
CA GLU A 119 3.84 13.19 -14.02
C GLU A 119 2.56 12.84 -14.76
N ALA A 120 2.10 11.57 -14.66
CA ALA A 120 0.88 11.13 -15.34
C ALA A 120 -0.38 11.13 -14.44
N GLY A 121 -0.23 11.47 -13.16
CA GLY A 121 -1.35 11.62 -12.23
C GLY A 121 -2.06 10.32 -11.85
N TYR A 122 -1.38 9.18 -11.93
CA TYR A 122 -1.93 7.89 -11.55
C TYR A 122 -1.98 7.71 -10.02
N ASP A 123 -3.06 7.12 -9.52
CA ASP A 123 -3.07 6.48 -8.21
C ASP A 123 -2.36 5.13 -8.33
N VAL A 124 -1.26 4.93 -7.60
CA VAL A 124 -0.48 3.69 -7.67
C VAL A 124 -0.64 2.89 -6.39
N PHE A 125 -1.16 1.67 -6.54
CA PHE A 125 -1.31 0.70 -5.46
C PHE A 125 -0.39 -0.48 -5.69
N VAL A 126 0.50 -0.75 -4.72
CA VAL A 126 1.45 -1.87 -4.77
C VAL A 126 0.93 -2.96 -3.85
N ASP A 127 0.55 -4.09 -4.40
CA ASP A 127 0.33 -5.32 -3.64
C ASP A 127 1.69 -5.95 -3.35
N ALA A 128 2.20 -5.72 -2.16
CA ALA A 128 3.48 -6.28 -1.70
C ALA A 128 3.29 -7.59 -0.89
N GLY A 129 2.07 -8.10 -0.84
CA GLY A 129 1.75 -9.40 -0.26
C GLY A 129 1.94 -9.48 1.24
N ARG A 130 2.58 -10.57 1.66
CA ARG A 130 2.84 -10.86 3.07
C ARG A 130 4.24 -10.47 3.45
N LEU A 131 4.38 -9.78 4.60
CA LEU A 131 5.68 -9.50 5.21
C LEU A 131 6.37 -10.79 5.66
N ALA A 132 7.58 -10.97 5.20
CA ALA A 132 8.50 -11.98 5.72
C ALA A 132 9.63 -11.26 6.47
N LEU A 133 9.93 -11.73 7.68
CA LEU A 133 10.98 -11.20 8.53
C LEU A 133 12.09 -12.25 8.70
N GLU A 134 13.32 -11.77 8.71
CA GLU A 134 14.51 -12.55 9.03
C GLU A 134 15.34 -11.75 10.04
N SER A 135 15.59 -12.32 11.21
CA SER A 135 16.34 -11.66 12.28
C SER A 135 15.83 -10.25 12.63
N GLY A 136 14.50 -10.06 12.63
CA GLY A 136 13.85 -8.79 12.95
C GLY A 136 13.90 -7.73 11.85
N ARG A 137 14.34 -8.08 10.65
CA ARG A 137 14.37 -7.22 9.45
C ARG A 137 13.50 -7.78 8.33
N LEU A 138 13.17 -6.94 7.35
CA LEU A 138 12.46 -7.41 6.16
C LEU A 138 13.35 -8.37 5.35
N HIS A 139 12.80 -9.54 5.02
CA HIS A 139 13.50 -10.53 4.22
C HIS A 139 13.72 -10.04 2.78
N THR A 140 14.94 -10.10 2.28
CA THR A 140 15.36 -9.44 1.03
C THR A 140 14.74 -10.03 -0.25
N THR A 141 14.31 -11.29 -0.21
CA THR A 141 13.71 -11.97 -1.37
C THR A 141 12.21 -12.17 -1.23
N LEU A 142 11.74 -12.46 0.00
CA LEU A 142 10.33 -12.76 0.27
C LEU A 142 9.48 -11.53 0.59
N THR A 143 10.10 -10.36 0.61
CA THR A 143 9.44 -9.06 0.75
C THR A 143 10.06 -8.09 -0.24
N PRO A 144 9.29 -7.35 -1.04
CA PRO A 144 9.83 -6.33 -1.94
C PRO A 144 10.16 -5.05 -1.16
N ALA A 145 11.10 -5.16 -0.18
CA ALA A 145 11.44 -4.12 0.76
C ALA A 145 11.75 -2.76 0.13
N PRO A 146 12.48 -2.65 -1.01
CA PRO A 146 12.71 -1.36 -1.64
C PRO A 146 11.43 -0.62 -2.06
N LEU A 147 10.37 -1.33 -2.44
CA LEU A 147 9.08 -0.72 -2.75
C LEU A 147 8.41 -0.14 -1.51
N LEU A 148 8.54 -0.83 -0.36
CA LEU A 148 8.02 -0.34 0.92
C LEU A 148 8.81 0.88 1.42
N HIS A 149 10.14 0.86 1.26
CA HIS A 149 11.00 1.97 1.68
C HIS A 149 10.70 3.27 0.93
N LYS A 150 10.35 3.17 -0.34
CA LYS A 150 10.10 4.33 -1.19
C LYS A 150 8.64 4.78 -1.23
N ALA A 151 7.69 3.93 -0.83
CA ALA A 151 6.28 4.27 -0.84
C ALA A 151 5.97 5.51 0.01
N ASP A 152 5.04 6.35 -0.44
CA ASP A 152 4.55 7.50 0.31
C ASP A 152 3.72 7.07 1.52
N LEU A 153 3.00 5.95 1.37
CA LEU A 153 2.27 5.28 2.45
C LEU A 153 2.50 3.78 2.39
N VAL A 154 2.68 3.17 3.55
CA VAL A 154 2.70 1.72 3.74
C VAL A 154 1.51 1.34 4.61
N LEU A 155 0.57 0.61 4.04
CA LEU A 155 -0.65 0.19 4.71
C LEU A 155 -0.52 -1.27 5.15
N LEU A 156 -0.45 -1.48 6.46
CA LEU A 156 -0.58 -2.82 7.02
C LEU A 156 -2.07 -3.18 7.07
N VAL A 157 -2.46 -4.14 6.23
CA VAL A 157 -3.83 -4.64 6.16
C VAL A 157 -4.08 -5.58 7.33
N VAL A 158 -5.08 -5.27 8.13
CA VAL A 158 -5.50 -6.04 9.30
C VAL A 158 -7.00 -6.29 9.28
N ARG A 159 -7.44 -7.40 9.89
CA ARG A 159 -8.86 -7.64 10.17
C ARG A 159 -9.19 -7.24 11.60
N GLY A 160 -10.44 -6.87 11.86
CA GLY A 160 -10.92 -6.53 13.20
C GLY A 160 -11.07 -7.75 14.13
N THR A 161 -10.17 -8.73 14.06
CA THR A 161 -10.18 -9.98 14.84
C THR A 161 -8.94 -10.08 15.73
N GLU A 162 -9.08 -10.73 16.89
CA GLU A 162 -7.96 -10.94 17.83
C GLU A 162 -6.74 -11.58 17.17
N GLN A 163 -6.98 -12.62 16.36
CA GLN A 163 -5.91 -13.32 15.65
C GLN A 163 -5.13 -12.37 14.74
N SER A 164 -5.83 -11.54 13.94
CA SER A 164 -5.17 -10.60 13.02
C SER A 164 -4.36 -9.54 13.77
N LEU A 165 -4.89 -9.01 14.87
CA LEU A 165 -4.20 -8.00 15.67
C LEU A 165 -2.96 -8.57 16.36
N THR A 166 -3.06 -9.81 16.88
CA THR A 166 -1.90 -10.50 17.49
C THR A 166 -0.77 -10.71 16.49
N LEU A 167 -1.09 -11.17 15.28
CA LEU A 167 -0.10 -11.35 14.22
C LEU A 167 0.51 -10.01 13.76
N ALA A 168 -0.31 -8.97 13.68
CA ALA A 168 0.16 -7.64 13.27
C ALA A 168 1.18 -7.04 14.26
N ARG A 169 1.02 -7.25 15.57
CA ARG A 169 1.97 -6.76 16.59
C ARG A 169 3.40 -7.17 16.33
N HIS A 170 3.63 -8.39 15.84
CA HIS A 170 4.97 -8.91 15.59
C HIS A 170 5.69 -8.25 14.41
N VAL A 171 4.98 -7.64 13.48
CA VAL A 171 5.56 -7.05 12.26
C VAL A 171 5.63 -5.53 12.31
N ILE A 172 4.88 -4.87 13.21
CA ILE A 172 4.78 -3.40 13.26
C ILE A 172 6.12 -2.76 13.63
N ASP A 173 6.76 -3.19 14.71
CA ASP A 173 8.00 -2.57 15.15
C ASP A 173 9.16 -2.81 14.18
N PRO A 174 9.40 -4.03 13.65
CA PRO A 174 10.35 -4.24 12.57
C PRO A 174 10.07 -3.39 11.32
N LEU A 175 8.81 -3.31 10.87
CA LEU A 175 8.45 -2.51 9.71
C LEU A 175 8.67 -1.01 9.97
N ARG A 176 8.29 -0.52 11.14
CA ARG A 176 8.51 0.89 11.54
C ARG A 176 10.00 1.23 11.59
N ALA A 177 10.83 0.33 12.12
CA ALA A 177 12.28 0.51 12.16
C ALA A 177 12.89 0.56 10.75
N GLU A 178 12.49 -0.35 9.86
CA GLU A 178 12.94 -0.34 8.46
C GLU A 178 12.54 0.95 7.73
N LEU A 179 11.31 1.44 7.93
CA LEU A 179 10.86 2.69 7.34
C LEU A 179 11.61 3.91 7.92
N ALA A 180 11.96 3.87 9.20
CA ALA A 180 12.75 4.93 9.84
C ALA A 180 14.20 4.98 9.35
N GLU A 181 14.83 3.80 9.20
CA GLU A 181 16.25 3.70 8.85
C GLU A 181 16.52 3.86 7.35
N ARG A 182 15.64 3.31 6.51
CA ARG A 182 15.88 3.14 5.07
C ARG A 182 14.78 3.67 4.18
N GLY A 183 13.67 4.04 4.79
CA GLY A 183 12.46 4.41 4.06
C GLY A 183 12.09 5.87 4.18
N SER A 184 10.85 6.12 3.83
CA SER A 184 10.23 7.43 3.84
C SER A 184 9.89 7.95 5.25
N GLY A 185 10.20 7.19 6.30
CA GLY A 185 9.98 7.55 7.72
C GLY A 185 8.91 6.67 8.39
N PRO A 186 8.95 6.55 9.73
CA PRO A 186 8.06 5.67 10.49
C PRO A 186 6.59 6.10 10.42
N ASP A 187 6.32 7.35 10.11
CA ASP A 187 5.02 7.98 9.92
C ASP A 187 4.37 7.64 8.55
N ALA A 188 5.12 6.97 7.65
CA ALA A 188 4.55 6.39 6.44
C ALA A 188 3.64 5.18 6.75
N LEU A 189 3.81 4.54 7.92
CA LEU A 189 3.03 3.38 8.31
C LEU A 189 1.64 3.77 8.80
N GLY A 190 0.62 3.18 8.17
CA GLY A 190 -0.77 3.24 8.60
C GLY A 190 -1.43 1.87 8.54
N LEU A 191 -2.65 1.77 9.05
CA LEU A 191 -3.46 0.55 8.97
C LEU A 191 -4.60 0.73 7.97
N LEU A 192 -4.86 -0.33 7.19
CA LEU A 192 -6.10 -0.54 6.47
C LEU A 192 -6.89 -1.64 7.19
N LEU A 193 -8.01 -1.27 7.79
CA LEU A 193 -8.84 -2.20 8.54
C LEU A 193 -9.89 -2.87 7.64
N ILE A 194 -9.86 -4.20 7.56
CA ILE A 194 -11.01 -4.97 7.06
C ILE A 194 -11.96 -5.17 8.24
N GLU A 195 -13.16 -4.63 8.13
CA GLU A 195 -14.18 -4.64 9.17
C GLU A 195 -14.84 -6.03 9.31
N ASP A 196 -14.01 -7.03 9.56
CA ASP A 196 -14.34 -8.43 9.81
C ASP A 196 -14.00 -8.74 11.28
N GLY A 197 -15.02 -8.84 12.12
CA GLY A 197 -14.84 -9.09 13.55
C GLY A 197 -15.31 -7.96 14.46
N PRO A 198 -15.09 -8.10 15.79
CA PRO A 198 -15.66 -7.20 16.80
C PRO A 198 -14.90 -5.87 16.96
N TYR A 199 -13.61 -5.82 16.60
CA TYR A 199 -12.78 -4.65 16.87
C TYR A 199 -12.96 -3.54 15.84
N ARG A 200 -13.25 -2.33 16.33
CA ARG A 200 -13.44 -1.12 15.53
C ARG A 200 -12.14 -0.31 15.39
N ALA A 201 -12.11 0.62 14.45
CA ALA A 201 -10.93 1.40 14.09
C ALA A 201 -10.20 2.03 15.30
N HIS A 202 -10.94 2.64 16.25
CA HIS A 202 -10.33 3.24 17.44
C HIS A 202 -9.65 2.21 18.34
N GLN A 203 -10.28 1.04 18.55
CA GLN A 203 -9.73 -0.06 19.37
C GLN A 203 -8.48 -0.66 18.71
N VAL A 204 -8.51 -0.82 17.38
CA VAL A 204 -7.38 -1.31 16.59
C VAL A 204 -6.21 -0.31 16.66
N THR A 205 -6.47 0.98 16.50
CA THR A 205 -5.45 2.05 16.66
C THR A 205 -4.84 2.03 18.06
N GLU A 206 -5.66 1.90 19.10
CA GLU A 206 -5.18 1.84 20.48
C GLU A 206 -4.34 0.58 20.74
N ALA A 207 -4.78 -0.59 20.26
CA ALA A 207 -4.11 -1.87 20.47
C ALA A 207 -2.78 -1.98 19.74
N LEU A 208 -2.67 -1.41 18.54
CA LEU A 208 -1.49 -1.52 17.67
C LEU A 208 -0.60 -0.27 17.68
N LYS A 209 -1.05 0.84 18.27
CA LYS A 209 -0.33 2.13 18.29
C LYS A 209 0.08 2.63 16.90
N VAL A 210 -0.75 2.30 15.89
CA VAL A 210 -0.65 2.75 14.51
C VAL A 210 -2.03 3.25 14.08
N PRO A 211 -2.16 4.41 13.42
CA PRO A 211 -3.47 4.93 13.04
C PRO A 211 -4.13 4.06 11.98
N VAL A 212 -5.41 3.76 12.15
CA VAL A 212 -6.26 3.25 11.08
C VAL A 212 -6.58 4.42 10.16
N LEU A 213 -6.06 4.39 8.94
CA LEU A 213 -6.27 5.45 7.94
C LEU A 213 -7.59 5.28 7.20
N ALA A 214 -8.02 4.03 6.99
CA ALA A 214 -9.30 3.72 6.36
C ALA A 214 -9.84 2.36 6.81
N GLY A 215 -11.15 2.16 6.66
CA GLY A 215 -11.84 0.88 6.83
C GLY A 215 -12.50 0.41 5.54
N LEU A 216 -12.39 -0.89 5.25
CA LEU A 216 -13.13 -1.56 4.19
C LEU A 216 -14.09 -2.58 4.81
N PRO A 217 -15.37 -2.59 4.39
CA PRO A 217 -16.32 -3.56 4.90
C PRO A 217 -15.93 -4.98 4.44
N TYR A 218 -16.25 -5.96 5.27
CA TYR A 218 -16.19 -7.36 4.86
C TYR A 218 -17.34 -7.65 3.88
N ASP A 219 -16.98 -7.76 2.59
CA ASP A 219 -17.92 -8.02 1.48
C ASP A 219 -17.49 -9.30 0.75
N PRO A 220 -17.91 -10.47 1.23
CA PRO A 220 -17.45 -11.75 0.69
C PRO A 220 -17.91 -11.98 -0.76
N ALA A 221 -19.02 -11.39 -1.18
CA ALA A 221 -19.49 -11.54 -2.56
C ALA A 221 -18.57 -10.83 -3.56
N THR A 222 -18.25 -9.57 -3.28
CA THR A 222 -17.31 -8.80 -4.13
C THR A 222 -15.89 -9.35 -4.03
N ALA A 223 -15.43 -9.70 -2.82
CA ALA A 223 -14.12 -10.31 -2.62
C ALA A 223 -13.99 -11.67 -3.31
N GLY A 224 -15.04 -12.48 -3.28
CA GLY A 224 -15.09 -13.77 -4.01
C GLY A 224 -14.94 -13.59 -5.51
N TYR A 225 -15.61 -12.60 -6.09
CA TYR A 225 -15.43 -12.24 -7.50
C TYR A 225 -13.97 -11.83 -7.82
N PHE A 226 -13.32 -11.06 -6.95
CA PHE A 226 -11.92 -10.67 -7.13
C PHE A 226 -10.93 -11.83 -7.05
N THR A 227 -11.24 -12.85 -6.26
CA THR A 227 -10.33 -13.97 -6.02
C THR A 227 -10.58 -15.16 -6.94
N ALA A 228 -11.83 -15.40 -7.33
CA ALA A 228 -12.21 -16.57 -8.14
C ALA A 228 -12.62 -16.21 -9.58
N GLY A 229 -12.85 -14.94 -9.88
CA GLY A 229 -13.38 -14.52 -11.18
C GLY A 229 -14.84 -14.93 -11.36
N GLY A 230 -15.26 -15.11 -12.60
CA GLY A 230 -16.62 -15.45 -12.98
C GLY A 230 -17.48 -14.22 -13.24
N PRO A 231 -18.82 -14.36 -13.27
CA PRO A 231 -19.70 -13.23 -13.48
C PRO A 231 -19.72 -12.30 -12.28
N PRO A 232 -19.66 -10.98 -12.48
CA PRO A 232 -19.72 -10.03 -11.38
C PRO A 232 -21.03 -10.18 -10.60
N PRO A 233 -21.00 -10.05 -9.27
CA PRO A 233 -22.21 -10.13 -8.45
C PRO A 233 -23.19 -9.00 -8.79
N ARG A 234 -24.48 -9.23 -8.56
CA ARG A 234 -25.51 -8.21 -8.80
C ARG A 234 -25.20 -6.93 -8.04
N GLY A 235 -25.20 -5.80 -8.75
CA GLY A 235 -24.91 -4.49 -8.15
C GLY A 235 -23.43 -4.27 -7.86
N TYR A 236 -22.53 -5.07 -8.40
CA TYR A 236 -21.06 -5.00 -8.23
C TYR A 236 -20.51 -3.57 -8.20
N GLY A 237 -20.81 -2.73 -9.23
CA GLY A 237 -20.32 -1.35 -9.29
C GLY A 237 -20.79 -0.44 -8.13
N ARG A 238 -21.76 -0.89 -7.34
CA ARG A 238 -22.29 -0.19 -6.14
C ARG A 238 -22.07 -0.98 -4.87
N SER A 239 -21.21 -2.00 -4.89
CA SER A 239 -20.91 -2.80 -3.70
C SER A 239 -20.39 -1.92 -2.55
N ALA A 240 -20.60 -2.39 -1.33
CA ALA A 240 -20.11 -1.70 -0.14
C ALA A 240 -18.59 -1.56 -0.21
N LEU A 241 -17.88 -2.62 -0.63
CA LEU A 241 -16.44 -2.64 -0.76
C LEU A 241 -15.93 -1.53 -1.70
N LEU A 242 -16.47 -1.40 -2.93
CA LEU A 242 -16.03 -0.38 -3.88
C LEU A 242 -16.36 1.05 -3.43
N ARG A 243 -17.52 1.26 -2.75
CA ARG A 243 -17.83 2.59 -2.21
C ARG A 243 -16.85 3.03 -1.14
N HIS A 244 -16.53 2.14 -0.19
CA HIS A 244 -15.57 2.45 0.87
C HIS A 244 -14.15 2.54 0.34
N ALA A 245 -13.77 1.71 -0.63
CA ALA A 245 -12.48 1.81 -1.32
C ALA A 245 -12.28 3.20 -1.96
N ARG A 246 -13.33 3.78 -2.57
CA ARG A 246 -13.28 5.15 -3.12
C ARG A 246 -13.04 6.20 -2.05
N THR A 247 -13.71 6.10 -0.91
CA THR A 247 -13.46 6.99 0.23
C THR A 247 -12.06 6.79 0.80
N ALA A 248 -11.60 5.54 0.86
CA ALA A 248 -10.26 5.21 1.34
C ALA A 248 -9.16 5.82 0.46
N THR A 249 -9.30 5.84 -0.87
CA THR A 249 -8.32 6.49 -1.75
C THR A 249 -8.18 7.99 -1.44
N GLU A 250 -9.28 8.69 -1.17
CA GLU A 250 -9.26 10.10 -0.77
C GLU A 250 -8.59 10.32 0.60
N GLN A 251 -8.83 9.40 1.54
CA GLN A 251 -8.19 9.43 2.87
C GLN A 251 -6.68 9.21 2.78
N PHE A 252 -6.22 8.30 1.92
CA PHE A 252 -4.79 8.03 1.69
C PHE A 252 -4.10 9.22 1.03
N GLU A 253 -4.72 9.85 0.04
CA GLU A 253 -4.20 11.06 -0.57
C GLU A 253 -4.05 12.19 0.47
N ALA A 254 -5.07 12.41 1.29
CA ALA A 254 -5.02 13.41 2.35
C ALA A 254 -3.95 13.08 3.41
N ALA A 255 -3.74 11.80 3.73
CA ALA A 255 -2.70 11.36 4.67
C ALA A 255 -1.30 11.58 4.10
N ALA A 256 -1.06 11.18 2.83
CA ALA A 256 0.21 11.39 2.14
C ALA A 256 0.54 12.89 2.00
N SER A 257 -0.45 13.70 1.62
CA SER A 257 -0.27 15.16 1.49
C SER A 257 0.07 15.84 2.83
N ARG A 258 -0.64 15.48 3.91
CA ARG A 258 -0.31 16.00 5.26
C ARG A 258 1.11 15.62 5.66
N ARG A 259 1.51 14.39 5.38
CA ARG A 259 2.85 13.88 5.68
C ARG A 259 3.93 14.62 4.89
N ALA A 260 3.74 14.82 3.59
CA ALA A 260 4.67 15.58 2.74
C ALA A 260 4.86 17.02 3.26
N ILE A 261 3.78 17.68 3.67
CA ILE A 261 3.84 19.02 4.28
C ILE A 261 4.62 18.98 5.61
N GLN A 262 4.39 17.99 6.48
CA GLN A 262 5.12 17.86 7.74
C GLN A 262 6.61 17.61 7.56
N GLN A 263 6.99 16.86 6.52
CA GLN A 263 8.40 16.62 6.18
C GLN A 263 9.08 17.88 5.62
N GLN A 264 8.36 18.62 4.79
CA GLN A 264 8.86 19.87 4.21
C GLN A 264 8.94 20.99 5.27
N TYR A 265 8.01 21.01 6.21
CA TYR A 265 7.90 21.99 7.29
C TYR A 265 7.82 21.27 8.64
N PRO A 266 8.92 20.68 9.14
CA PRO A 266 8.88 19.98 10.42
C PRO A 266 8.43 20.98 11.52
N PRO A 267 7.58 20.54 12.46
CA PRO A 267 7.14 21.38 13.54
C PRO A 267 8.37 21.94 14.25
N ARG A 268 8.46 23.26 14.38
CA ARG A 268 9.55 23.89 15.15
C ARG A 268 9.48 23.30 16.55
N THR A 269 10.50 22.55 16.94
CA THR A 269 10.68 22.15 18.34
C THR A 269 10.63 23.44 19.15
N ALA A 270 9.61 23.57 19.99
CA ALA A 270 9.47 24.75 20.84
C ALA A 270 10.78 24.92 21.60
N ASN A 271 11.48 26.02 21.32
CA ASN A 271 12.72 26.32 22.03
C ASN A 271 12.38 26.27 23.53
N PRO A 272 13.04 25.42 24.35
CA PRO A 272 12.71 25.27 25.77
C PRO A 272 12.71 26.60 26.51
N GLN A 273 13.50 27.58 26.03
CA GLN A 273 13.53 28.95 26.56
C GLN A 273 12.24 29.73 26.24
N LEU A 274 11.62 29.52 25.05
CA LEU A 274 10.34 30.14 24.69
C LEU A 274 9.17 29.50 25.44
N ALA A 275 9.19 28.18 25.66
CA ALA A 275 8.20 27.50 26.47
C ALA A 275 8.18 28.04 27.91
N GLY A 276 9.34 28.28 28.52
CA GLY A 276 9.45 28.90 29.86
C GLY A 276 9.02 30.38 29.92
N VAL A 277 9.10 31.11 28.79
CA VAL A 277 8.59 32.48 28.70
C VAL A 277 7.07 32.49 28.57
N LEU A 278 6.50 31.62 27.73
CA LEU A 278 5.05 31.50 27.56
C LEU A 278 4.36 31.03 28.84
N GLN A 279 4.96 30.11 29.60
CA GLN A 279 4.45 29.68 30.89
C GLN A 279 4.44 30.82 31.89
N ARG A 280 5.50 31.61 31.98
CA ARG A 280 5.57 32.79 32.86
C ARG A 280 4.58 33.89 32.45
N LEU A 281 4.25 34.06 31.17
CA LEU A 281 3.25 35.00 30.69
C LEU A 281 1.83 34.52 31.01
N SER A 282 1.55 33.21 30.91
CA SER A 282 0.24 32.64 31.28
C SER A 282 -0.01 32.74 32.80
N GLU A 283 0.99 32.56 33.63
CA GLU A 283 0.91 32.69 35.10
C GLU A 283 0.72 34.13 35.56
N ARG A 284 1.26 35.12 34.82
CA ARG A 284 1.03 36.56 35.10
C ARG A 284 -0.32 37.08 34.65
N GLY A 285 -0.96 36.47 33.66
CA GLY A 285 -2.30 36.81 33.18
C GLY A 285 -3.42 36.37 34.10
N GLY A 286 -3.20 35.34 34.94
CA GLY A 286 -4.17 34.81 35.90
C GLY A 286 -4.22 35.54 37.28
N ALA A 287 -3.33 36.49 37.54
CA ALA A 287 -3.22 37.16 38.82
C ALA A 287 -3.88 38.59 38.85
N ARG A 288 -4.66 38.92 37.84
CA ARG A 288 -5.47 40.17 37.77
C ARG A 288 -6.89 39.81 37.38
N GLY A 289 -7.65 39.32 38.33
CA GLY A 289 -9.09 39.12 38.26
C GLY A 289 -9.64 39.15 39.68
#